data_cd0ca41e9a81967827328e7947d10e48
#
_entry.id   cd0ca41e9a81967827328e7947d10e48
#
_cell.length_a   1.000
_cell.length_b   1.000
_cell.length_c   1.000
_cell.angle_alpha   90.00
_cell.angle_beta   90.00
_cell.angle_gamma   90.00
#
_symmetry.space_group_name_H-M   'P 1'
#
loop_
_entity.id
_entity.type
_entity.pdbx_description
1 polymer ?
#
loop_
_entity_poly.entity_id
_entity_poly.type
_entity_poly.pdbx_seq_one_letter_code
_entity_poly.pdbx_strand_id
1 'polypeptide(L)'
;MDIASIYQIFLKCTCVTTDSRNCPEGSLFIALKGETFNGNVFAAKALEAGSVYVIVDEAEYVPTGHTHYILVDNCLHTLQQLANYHRRQLGTRIIGITGTNGKTTTKELISTVLSQTYNVLFTQGNLNNPIGVPLTLLRLKAEHDLGVVEMGASHPGDIKELVEIAEPDYGIITNVGKAHLEGFGSFEGVIKTKGELYDYMRRTKGKICLLYTSPSPRD
;
A
#
# COMPACT_ATOMS: atom_id res chain seq x y z
N MET A 1 13.38 -0.03 17.61
CA MET A 1 13.71 1.26 16.94
C MET A 1 12.39 1.92 16.59
N ASP A 2 12.23 3.24 16.77
CA ASP A 2 11.00 3.94 16.39
C ASP A 2 10.92 4.18 14.87
N ILE A 3 9.72 4.47 14.37
CA ILE A 3 9.46 4.60 12.92
C ILE A 3 10.20 5.81 12.32
N ALA A 4 10.41 6.88 13.08
CA ALA A 4 11.15 8.06 12.62
C ALA A 4 12.62 7.72 12.36
N SER A 5 13.24 6.91 13.21
CA SER A 5 14.62 6.41 13.02
C SER A 5 14.73 5.49 11.80
N ILE A 6 13.75 4.57 11.61
CA ILE A 6 13.68 3.71 10.42
C ILE A 6 13.50 4.55 9.16
N TYR A 7 12.71 5.62 9.22
CA TYR A 7 12.50 6.53 8.10
C TYR A 7 13.82 7.24 7.69
N GLN A 8 14.68 7.64 8.64
CA GLN A 8 15.99 8.21 8.30
C GLN A 8 16.92 7.21 7.59
N ILE A 9 16.76 5.91 7.87
CA ILE A 9 17.47 4.86 7.15
C ILE A 9 16.88 4.69 5.75
N PHE A 10 15.55 4.63 5.64
CA PHE A 10 14.83 4.53 4.35
C PHE A 10 15.24 5.66 3.38
N LEU A 11 15.40 6.89 3.87
CA LEU A 11 15.82 8.04 3.04
C LEU A 11 17.23 7.90 2.44
N LYS A 12 18.05 6.99 2.96
CA LYS A 12 19.38 6.67 2.42
C LYS A 12 19.33 5.52 1.41
N CYS A 13 18.19 4.86 1.27
CA CYS A 13 18.00 3.72 0.37
C CYS A 13 17.40 4.19 -0.96
N THR A 14 17.68 3.43 -2.02
CA THR A 14 17.15 3.72 -3.38
C THR A 14 15.68 3.34 -3.52
N CYS A 15 15.26 2.25 -2.87
CA CYS A 15 13.88 1.74 -2.86
C CYS A 15 13.68 0.75 -1.72
N VAL A 16 12.42 0.31 -1.56
CA VAL A 16 12.06 -0.81 -0.67
C VAL A 16 11.71 -2.03 -1.51
N THR A 17 12.18 -3.20 -1.10
CA THR A 17 11.82 -4.48 -1.69
C THR A 17 11.44 -5.50 -0.60
N THR A 18 10.53 -6.41 -0.95
CA THR A 18 10.14 -7.57 -0.13
C THR A 18 10.47 -8.90 -0.83
N ASP A 19 11.05 -8.82 -2.03
CA ASP A 19 11.46 -9.99 -2.81
C ASP A 19 13.00 -10.14 -2.77
N SER A 20 13.49 -11.13 -2.00
CA SER A 20 14.91 -11.43 -1.87
C SER A 20 15.60 -11.89 -3.16
N ARG A 21 14.85 -12.19 -4.22
CA ARG A 21 15.37 -12.52 -5.54
C ARG A 21 15.62 -11.28 -6.40
N ASN A 22 15.05 -10.14 -6.00
CA ASN A 22 15.16 -8.86 -6.69
C ASN A 22 15.44 -7.76 -5.65
N CYS A 23 16.71 -7.59 -5.30
CA CYS A 23 17.19 -6.56 -4.40
C CYS A 23 18.04 -5.56 -5.20
N PRO A 24 17.45 -4.47 -5.72
CA PRO A 24 18.21 -3.43 -6.40
C PRO A 24 19.31 -2.86 -5.51
N GLU A 25 20.40 -2.42 -6.12
CA GLU A 25 21.52 -1.79 -5.41
C GLU A 25 21.05 -0.63 -4.54
N GLY A 26 21.47 -0.62 -3.29
CA GLY A 26 21.07 0.39 -2.31
C GLY A 26 19.65 0.24 -1.74
N SER A 27 18.94 -0.87 -1.99
CA SER A 27 17.57 -1.08 -1.49
C SER A 27 17.53 -1.36 0.01
N LEU A 28 16.35 -1.15 0.60
CA LEU A 28 15.94 -1.62 1.92
C LEU A 28 15.09 -2.88 1.74
N PHE A 29 15.59 -4.04 2.17
CA PHE A 29 14.81 -5.27 2.17
C PHE A 29 13.97 -5.39 3.45
N ILE A 30 12.70 -5.77 3.33
CA ILE A 30 11.82 -6.05 4.46
C ILE A 30 11.39 -7.51 4.42
N ALA A 31 11.76 -8.26 5.44
CA ALA A 31 11.59 -9.71 5.54
C ALA A 31 10.16 -10.08 5.96
N LEU A 32 9.24 -10.11 5.00
CA LEU A 32 7.86 -10.49 5.30
C LEU A 32 7.73 -12.00 5.53
N LYS A 33 6.75 -12.38 6.37
CA LYS A 33 6.32 -13.77 6.59
C LYS A 33 4.95 -14.03 5.98
N GLY A 34 4.78 -15.20 5.40
CA GLY A 34 3.51 -15.74 4.95
C GLY A 34 3.25 -17.09 5.63
N GLU A 35 2.16 -17.76 5.30
CA GLU A 35 1.78 -19.05 5.90
C GLU A 35 2.85 -20.14 5.69
N THR A 36 3.52 -20.16 4.54
CA THR A 36 4.50 -21.18 4.16
C THR A 36 5.89 -20.59 3.90
N PHE A 37 6.12 -19.31 4.21
CA PHE A 37 7.32 -18.58 3.84
C PHE A 37 7.78 -17.68 4.97
N ASN A 38 9.09 -17.73 5.28
CA ASN A 38 9.75 -16.84 6.23
C ASN A 38 10.83 -16.02 5.53
N GLY A 39 10.57 -14.72 5.35
CA GLY A 39 11.50 -13.78 4.70
C GLY A 39 12.79 -13.56 5.48
N ASN A 40 12.78 -13.75 6.81
CA ASN A 40 13.94 -13.55 7.67
C ASN A 40 15.13 -14.43 7.26
N VAL A 41 14.85 -15.66 6.80
CA VAL A 41 15.87 -16.61 6.29
C VAL A 41 16.70 -16.03 5.14
N PHE A 42 16.15 -15.07 4.40
CA PHE A 42 16.79 -14.48 3.21
C PHE A 42 17.47 -13.14 3.47
N ALA A 43 17.52 -12.67 4.72
CA ALA A 43 18.06 -11.35 5.06
C ALA A 43 19.56 -11.21 4.63
N ALA A 44 20.39 -12.21 4.92
CA ALA A 44 21.80 -12.22 4.50
C ALA A 44 21.92 -12.19 2.97
N LYS A 45 21.14 -13.04 2.27
CA LYS A 45 21.13 -13.08 0.81
C LYS A 45 20.67 -11.77 0.18
N ALA A 46 19.73 -11.07 0.80
CA ALA A 46 19.28 -9.76 0.32
C ALA A 46 20.40 -8.71 0.38
N LEU A 47 21.23 -8.71 1.43
CA LEU A 47 22.41 -7.85 1.52
C LEU A 47 23.44 -8.21 0.43
N GLU A 48 23.71 -9.49 0.21
CA GLU A 48 24.63 -9.95 -0.86
C GLU A 48 24.12 -9.57 -2.25
N ALA A 49 22.80 -9.51 -2.44
CA ALA A 49 22.15 -9.18 -3.71
C ALA A 49 22.06 -7.68 -4.02
N GLY A 50 22.40 -6.79 -3.06
CA GLY A 50 22.44 -5.34 -3.30
C GLY A 50 21.69 -4.49 -2.27
N SER A 51 20.91 -5.08 -1.34
CA SER A 51 20.31 -4.31 -0.26
C SER A 51 21.37 -3.76 0.69
N VAL A 52 21.21 -2.51 1.14
CA VAL A 52 22.14 -1.89 2.12
C VAL A 52 21.66 -2.05 3.56
N TYR A 53 20.35 -2.25 3.74
CA TYR A 53 19.75 -2.55 5.04
C TYR A 53 18.67 -3.63 4.89
N VAL A 54 18.47 -4.39 5.97
CA VAL A 54 17.40 -5.38 6.06
C VAL A 54 16.59 -5.18 7.35
N ILE A 55 15.26 -5.23 7.25
CA ILE A 55 14.35 -5.25 8.40
C ILE A 55 13.91 -6.70 8.62
N VAL A 56 14.08 -7.18 9.83
CA VAL A 56 13.76 -8.55 10.28
C VAL A 56 12.95 -8.50 11.57
N ASP A 57 12.13 -9.50 11.85
CA ASP A 57 11.34 -9.61 13.08
C ASP A 57 11.66 -10.88 13.90
N GLU A 58 12.78 -11.55 13.57
CA GLU A 58 13.28 -12.70 14.31
C GLU A 58 14.76 -12.48 14.66
N ALA A 59 15.06 -12.39 15.96
CA ALA A 59 16.40 -12.06 16.47
C ALA A 59 17.49 -13.07 16.08
N GLU A 60 17.11 -14.32 15.84
CA GLU A 60 18.04 -15.39 15.45
C GLU A 60 18.72 -15.15 14.09
N TYR A 61 18.10 -14.34 13.22
CA TYR A 61 18.66 -13.97 11.90
C TYR A 61 19.52 -12.71 11.97
N VAL A 62 19.72 -12.09 13.14
CA VAL A 62 20.55 -10.89 13.30
C VAL A 62 21.96 -11.32 13.77
N PRO A 63 22.99 -11.27 12.91
CA PRO A 63 24.35 -11.61 13.32
C PRO A 63 24.88 -10.61 14.35
N THR A 64 25.72 -11.08 15.28
CA THR A 64 26.31 -10.23 16.30
C THR A 64 27.20 -9.15 15.68
N GLY A 65 27.00 -7.89 16.10
CA GLY A 65 27.80 -6.75 15.64
C GLY A 65 27.43 -6.17 14.28
N HIS A 66 26.37 -6.66 13.62
CA HIS A 66 25.92 -6.12 12.34
C HIS A 66 25.08 -4.84 12.49
N THR A 67 25.46 -3.79 11.73
CA THR A 67 24.77 -2.48 11.71
C THR A 67 23.75 -2.34 10.57
N HIS A 68 23.70 -3.32 9.65
CA HIS A 68 22.81 -3.33 8.49
C HIS A 68 21.45 -4.03 8.77
N TYR A 69 21.33 -4.66 9.93
CA TYR A 69 20.10 -5.33 10.34
C TYR A 69 19.30 -4.46 11.31
N ILE A 70 18.01 -4.36 11.05
CA ILE A 70 17.05 -3.61 11.86
C ILE A 70 16.04 -4.62 12.39
N LEU A 71 16.15 -4.94 13.70
CA LEU A 71 15.20 -5.82 14.36
C LEU A 71 13.97 -5.03 14.78
N VAL A 72 12.80 -5.53 14.42
CA VAL A 72 11.48 -4.97 14.74
C VAL A 72 10.55 -6.06 15.31
N ASP A 73 9.42 -5.65 15.87
CA ASP A 73 8.45 -6.62 16.44
C ASP A 73 7.65 -7.34 15.33
N ASN A 74 7.37 -6.65 14.21
CA ASN A 74 6.61 -7.19 13.08
C ASN A 74 6.97 -6.44 11.79
N CYS A 75 7.49 -7.17 10.80
CA CYS A 75 7.93 -6.61 9.52
C CYS A 75 6.79 -6.02 8.70
N LEU A 76 5.61 -6.67 8.65
CA LEU A 76 4.47 -6.17 7.91
C LEU A 76 3.95 -4.85 8.51
N HIS A 77 3.78 -4.82 9.82
CA HIS A 77 3.35 -3.61 10.51
C HIS A 77 4.36 -2.47 10.35
N THR A 78 5.65 -2.77 10.39
CA THR A 78 6.72 -1.78 10.15
C THR A 78 6.67 -1.24 8.71
N LEU A 79 6.44 -2.09 7.70
CA LEU A 79 6.25 -1.67 6.31
C LEU A 79 5.08 -0.70 6.19
N GLN A 80 3.94 -1.02 6.80
CA GLN A 80 2.73 -0.19 6.79
C GLN A 80 2.94 1.15 7.50
N GLN A 81 3.54 1.14 8.68
CA GLN A 81 3.87 2.36 9.43
C GLN A 81 4.87 3.24 8.69
N LEU A 82 5.90 2.65 8.07
CA LEU A 82 6.90 3.38 7.29
C LEU A 82 6.25 4.08 6.09
N ALA A 83 5.36 3.39 5.39
CA ALA A 83 4.63 3.93 4.26
C ALA A 83 3.69 5.08 4.65
N ASN A 84 2.93 4.91 5.74
CA ASN A 84 2.07 5.95 6.28
C ASN A 84 2.88 7.17 6.75
N TYR A 85 3.99 6.93 7.44
CA TYR A 85 4.88 8.00 7.89
C TYR A 85 5.46 8.78 6.70
N HIS A 86 5.97 8.07 5.67
CA HIS A 86 6.50 8.66 4.45
C HIS A 86 5.47 9.53 3.72
N ARG A 87 4.26 9.00 3.51
CA ARG A 87 3.14 9.72 2.91
C ARG A 87 2.84 11.03 3.65
N ARG A 88 2.81 10.97 5.00
CA ARG A 88 2.58 12.15 5.85
C ARG A 88 3.70 13.19 5.73
N GLN A 89 4.97 12.76 5.67
CA GLN A 89 6.10 13.68 5.50
C GLN A 89 6.04 14.43 4.17
N LEU A 90 5.59 13.79 3.10
CA LEU A 90 5.46 14.42 1.79
C LEU A 90 4.20 15.29 1.66
N GLY A 91 3.13 14.95 2.36
CA GLY A 91 1.83 15.64 2.25
C GLY A 91 1.15 15.50 0.90
N THR A 92 1.60 14.56 0.04
CA THR A 92 1.02 14.30 -1.28
C THR A 92 -0.44 13.90 -1.14
N ARG A 93 -1.34 14.49 -1.94
CA ARG A 93 -2.76 14.14 -1.93
C ARG A 93 -3.01 12.77 -2.55
N ILE A 94 -3.84 11.97 -1.89
CA ILE A 94 -4.13 10.60 -2.29
C ILE A 94 -5.59 10.45 -2.74
N ILE A 95 -5.77 9.82 -3.90
CA ILE A 95 -7.06 9.36 -4.40
C ILE A 95 -7.14 7.85 -4.14
N GLY A 96 -7.99 7.43 -3.21
CA GLY A 96 -8.25 6.01 -2.91
C GLY A 96 -9.38 5.47 -3.77
N ILE A 97 -9.15 4.33 -4.41
CA ILE A 97 -10.12 3.68 -5.31
C ILE A 97 -10.38 2.26 -4.84
N THR A 98 -11.63 1.93 -4.57
CA THR A 98 -12.06 0.54 -4.34
C THR A 98 -13.30 0.21 -5.18
N GLY A 99 -13.79 -1.00 -5.05
CA GLY A 99 -14.98 -1.50 -5.74
C GLY A 99 -14.84 -2.98 -6.07
N THR A 100 -15.91 -3.59 -6.56
CA THR A 100 -15.90 -4.99 -6.98
C THR A 100 -15.16 -5.13 -8.32
N ASN A 101 -15.59 -4.39 -9.33
CA ASN A 101 -15.03 -4.41 -10.68
C ASN A 101 -14.60 -3.00 -11.11
N GLY A 102 -13.76 -2.90 -12.13
CA GLY A 102 -13.38 -1.64 -12.76
C GLY A 102 -12.39 -0.79 -11.97
N LYS A 103 -11.86 -1.24 -10.83
CA LYS A 103 -10.85 -0.50 -10.05
C LYS A 103 -9.64 -0.13 -10.89
N THR A 104 -9.00 -1.11 -11.50
CA THR A 104 -7.78 -0.92 -12.31
C THR A 104 -8.05 -0.04 -13.52
N THR A 105 -9.16 -0.27 -14.24
CA THR A 105 -9.55 0.57 -15.37
C THR A 105 -9.77 2.01 -14.95
N THR A 106 -10.50 2.24 -13.86
CA THR A 106 -10.76 3.58 -13.32
C THR A 106 -9.46 4.26 -12.87
N LYS A 107 -8.58 3.52 -12.19
CA LYS A 107 -7.24 3.99 -11.80
C LYS A 107 -6.42 4.43 -13.03
N GLU A 108 -6.35 3.60 -14.06
CA GLU A 108 -5.60 3.92 -15.28
C GLU A 108 -6.17 5.18 -15.99
N LEU A 109 -7.50 5.27 -16.14
CA LEU A 109 -8.15 6.42 -16.76
C LEU A 109 -7.90 7.71 -15.97
N ILE A 110 -8.10 7.68 -14.65
CA ILE A 110 -7.86 8.85 -13.79
C ILE A 110 -6.38 9.26 -13.86
N SER A 111 -5.46 8.29 -13.75
CA SER A 111 -4.03 8.57 -13.79
C SER A 111 -3.61 9.16 -15.14
N THR A 112 -4.11 8.61 -16.24
CA THR A 112 -3.81 9.10 -17.60
C THR A 112 -4.29 10.55 -17.79
N VAL A 113 -5.51 10.86 -17.36
CA VAL A 113 -6.06 12.22 -17.47
C VAL A 113 -5.29 13.21 -16.59
N LEU A 114 -5.07 12.85 -15.32
CA LEU A 114 -4.36 13.73 -14.39
C LEU A 114 -2.90 13.95 -14.78
N SER A 115 -2.25 12.95 -15.36
CA SER A 115 -0.86 13.05 -15.83
C SER A 115 -0.64 14.03 -16.99
N GLN A 116 -1.73 14.58 -17.59
CA GLN A 116 -1.60 15.66 -18.57
C GLN A 116 -1.16 16.98 -17.92
N THR A 117 -1.35 17.15 -16.62
CA THR A 117 -1.10 18.40 -15.88
C THR A 117 -0.28 18.20 -14.61
N TYR A 118 -0.38 17.04 -13.97
CA TYR A 118 0.22 16.73 -12.69
C TYR A 118 1.23 15.58 -12.79
N ASN A 119 2.22 15.57 -11.90
CA ASN A 119 3.08 14.42 -11.73
C ASN A 119 2.38 13.40 -10.82
N VAL A 120 1.90 12.31 -11.39
CA VAL A 120 1.01 11.35 -10.72
C VAL A 120 1.73 10.04 -10.48
N LEU A 121 1.81 9.61 -9.21
CA LEU A 121 2.13 8.24 -8.85
C LEU A 121 0.83 7.42 -8.80
N PHE A 122 0.86 6.18 -9.28
CA PHE A 122 -0.30 5.29 -9.17
C PHE A 122 0.10 3.84 -8.89
N THR A 123 -0.85 3.06 -8.35
CA THR A 123 -0.70 1.63 -8.08
C THR A 123 -0.34 0.88 -9.36
N GLN A 124 0.75 0.13 -9.34
CA GLN A 124 1.18 -0.74 -10.43
C GLN A 124 0.70 -2.17 -10.22
N GLY A 125 0.32 -2.82 -11.32
CA GLY A 125 -0.13 -4.22 -11.26
C GLY A 125 -1.26 -4.43 -10.26
N ASN A 126 -1.10 -5.44 -9.41
CA ASN A 126 -2.04 -5.84 -8.36
C ASN A 126 -1.60 -5.42 -6.93
N LEU A 127 -0.80 -4.36 -6.80
CA LEU A 127 -0.31 -3.85 -5.51
C LEU A 127 -1.40 -3.11 -4.72
N ASN A 128 -2.53 -3.77 -4.49
CA ASN A 128 -3.74 -3.21 -3.91
C ASN A 128 -4.16 -3.85 -2.57
N ASN A 129 -3.23 -4.53 -1.91
CA ASN A 129 -3.42 -5.29 -0.67
C ASN A 129 -2.54 -4.73 0.48
N PRO A 130 -2.57 -5.30 1.72
CA PRO A 130 -1.80 -4.82 2.88
C PRO A 130 -0.28 -4.74 2.71
N ILE A 131 0.29 -5.34 1.66
CA ILE A 131 1.71 -5.23 1.28
C ILE A 131 1.87 -4.24 0.11
N GLY A 132 1.01 -4.35 -0.89
CA GLY A 132 1.13 -3.59 -2.14
C GLY A 132 0.84 -2.10 -1.99
N VAL A 133 -0.15 -1.72 -1.16
CA VAL A 133 -0.45 -0.31 -0.87
C VAL A 133 0.74 0.38 -0.20
N PRO A 134 1.35 -0.17 0.86
CA PRO A 134 2.59 0.38 1.41
C PRO A 134 3.71 0.52 0.38
N LEU A 135 3.98 -0.51 -0.43
CA LEU A 135 5.01 -0.45 -1.46
C LEU A 135 4.72 0.61 -2.52
N THR A 136 3.46 0.86 -2.85
CA THR A 136 3.05 1.96 -3.72
C THR A 136 3.36 3.31 -3.09
N LEU A 137 3.00 3.52 -1.82
CA LEU A 137 3.22 4.78 -1.11
C LEU A 137 4.71 5.10 -0.92
N LEU A 138 5.55 4.08 -0.65
CA LEU A 138 7.00 4.25 -0.50
C LEU A 138 7.73 4.64 -1.80
N ARG A 139 7.04 4.61 -2.92
CA ARG A 139 7.52 5.15 -4.21
C ARG A 139 7.20 6.63 -4.41
N LEU A 140 6.40 7.25 -3.53
CA LEU A 140 6.15 8.68 -3.56
C LEU A 140 7.48 9.45 -3.42
N LYS A 141 7.55 10.58 -4.09
CA LYS A 141 8.65 11.54 -4.00
C LYS A 141 8.08 12.95 -3.88
N ALA A 142 8.89 13.90 -3.44
CA ALA A 142 8.47 15.30 -3.30
C ALA A 142 7.96 15.93 -4.62
N GLU A 143 8.35 15.38 -5.75
CA GLU A 143 7.93 15.82 -7.08
C GLU A 143 6.52 15.36 -7.49
N HIS A 144 5.93 14.38 -6.77
CA HIS A 144 4.58 13.91 -7.07
C HIS A 144 3.51 14.83 -6.47
N ASP A 145 2.65 15.35 -7.33
CA ASP A 145 1.51 16.18 -6.93
C ASP A 145 0.35 15.35 -6.37
N LEU A 146 0.16 14.15 -6.91
CA LEU A 146 -0.95 13.24 -6.59
C LEU A 146 -0.50 11.78 -6.55
N GLY A 147 -1.17 11.01 -5.68
CA GLY A 147 -1.11 9.54 -5.68
C GLY A 147 -2.48 8.92 -5.95
N VAL A 148 -2.56 7.94 -6.87
CA VAL A 148 -3.79 7.18 -7.15
C VAL A 148 -3.60 5.76 -6.64
N VAL A 149 -4.27 5.40 -5.55
CA VAL A 149 -4.07 4.15 -4.82
C VAL A 149 -5.29 3.25 -4.96
N GLU A 150 -5.07 2.12 -5.63
CA GLU A 150 -6.07 1.05 -5.72
C GLU A 150 -6.09 0.24 -4.43
N MET A 151 -7.28 -0.06 -3.90
CA MET A 151 -7.52 -0.80 -2.65
C MET A 151 -8.40 -2.01 -2.93
N GLY A 152 -7.83 -3.20 -2.82
CA GLY A 152 -8.52 -4.48 -2.94
C GLY A 152 -9.07 -4.94 -1.60
N ALA A 153 -10.08 -5.80 -1.62
CA ALA A 153 -10.58 -6.47 -0.43
C ALA A 153 -11.21 -7.81 -0.77
N SER A 154 -11.02 -8.77 0.11
CA SER A 154 -11.62 -10.11 0.09
C SER A 154 -12.34 -10.45 1.41
N HIS A 155 -12.06 -9.72 2.50
CA HIS A 155 -12.67 -9.91 3.82
C HIS A 155 -13.13 -8.58 4.43
N PRO A 156 -14.07 -8.62 5.39
CA PRO A 156 -14.45 -7.45 6.18
C PRO A 156 -13.22 -6.86 6.91
N GLY A 157 -13.09 -5.53 6.88
CA GLY A 157 -11.98 -4.81 7.50
C GLY A 157 -10.79 -4.55 6.57
N ASP A 158 -10.68 -5.22 5.41
CA ASP A 158 -9.56 -5.03 4.49
C ASP A 158 -9.44 -3.57 4.01
N ILE A 159 -10.55 -2.95 3.61
CA ILE A 159 -10.52 -1.55 3.16
C ILE A 159 -10.21 -0.62 4.32
N LYS A 160 -10.73 -0.92 5.52
CA LYS A 160 -10.42 -0.14 6.72
C LYS A 160 -8.92 -0.10 7.01
N GLU A 161 -8.23 -1.24 6.92
CA GLU A 161 -6.78 -1.32 7.07
C GLU A 161 -6.06 -0.46 6.02
N LEU A 162 -6.44 -0.60 4.74
CA LEU A 162 -5.78 0.09 3.64
C LEU A 162 -5.98 1.62 3.69
N VAL A 163 -7.15 2.10 4.10
CA VAL A 163 -7.39 3.55 4.23
C VAL A 163 -6.64 4.16 5.42
N GLU A 164 -6.41 3.41 6.50
CA GLU A 164 -5.59 3.88 7.63
C GLU A 164 -4.09 3.97 7.23
N ILE A 165 -3.64 3.14 6.31
CA ILE A 165 -2.27 3.21 5.76
C ILE A 165 -2.14 4.37 4.77
N ALA A 166 -3.05 4.46 3.80
CA ALA A 166 -2.95 5.42 2.69
C ALA A 166 -3.45 6.81 3.04
N GLU A 167 -4.38 6.94 3.98
CA GLU A 167 -5.04 8.19 4.39
C GLU A 167 -5.49 9.02 3.18
N PRO A 168 -6.43 8.50 2.35
CA PRO A 168 -6.84 9.18 1.13
C PRO A 168 -7.57 10.49 1.43
N ASP A 169 -7.34 11.51 0.57
CA ASP A 169 -8.03 12.79 0.58
C ASP A 169 -9.33 12.74 -0.25
N TYR A 170 -9.35 11.82 -1.24
CA TYR A 170 -10.47 11.57 -2.14
C TYR A 170 -10.78 10.08 -2.17
N GLY A 171 -12.05 9.70 -2.08
CA GLY A 171 -12.50 8.31 -2.09
C GLY A 171 -13.47 8.02 -3.24
N ILE A 172 -13.21 6.95 -4.00
CA ILE A 172 -14.03 6.49 -5.12
C ILE A 172 -14.37 5.02 -4.92
N ILE A 173 -15.67 4.68 -4.96
CA ILE A 173 -16.14 3.30 -5.08
C ILE A 173 -16.68 3.14 -6.50
N THR A 174 -16.03 2.30 -7.31
CA THR A 174 -16.41 2.11 -8.72
C THR A 174 -17.78 1.46 -8.88
N ASN A 175 -18.00 0.39 -8.14
CA ASN A 175 -19.27 -0.30 -8.01
C ASN A 175 -19.25 -1.26 -6.82
N VAL A 176 -20.44 -1.77 -6.49
CA VAL A 176 -20.61 -2.85 -5.51
C VAL A 176 -21.40 -3.97 -6.18
N GLY A 177 -20.73 -5.08 -6.47
CA GLY A 177 -21.27 -6.26 -7.11
C GLY A 177 -21.04 -7.53 -6.29
N LYS A 178 -21.59 -8.64 -6.74
CA LYS A 178 -21.39 -9.95 -6.10
C LYS A 178 -20.01 -10.52 -6.50
N ALA A 179 -19.03 -10.44 -5.59
CA ALA A 179 -17.73 -11.08 -5.74
C ALA A 179 -17.17 -11.45 -4.36
N HIS A 180 -16.32 -12.46 -4.30
CA HIS A 180 -15.67 -12.95 -3.07
C HIS A 180 -16.67 -13.23 -1.93
N LEU A 181 -17.87 -13.75 -2.26
CA LEU A 181 -18.93 -13.98 -1.26
C LEU A 181 -18.52 -14.92 -0.14
N GLU A 182 -17.62 -15.86 -0.42
CA GLU A 182 -17.06 -16.75 0.61
C GLU A 182 -16.29 -15.97 1.69
N GLY A 183 -15.45 -15.00 1.29
CA GLY A 183 -14.69 -14.17 2.23
C GLY A 183 -15.54 -13.10 2.93
N PHE A 184 -16.54 -12.53 2.25
CA PHE A 184 -17.42 -11.49 2.81
C PHE A 184 -18.65 -12.05 3.55
N GLY A 185 -18.94 -13.34 3.40
CA GLY A 185 -20.09 -14.02 3.99
C GLY A 185 -21.43 -13.69 3.34
N SER A 186 -21.64 -12.50 2.80
CA SER A 186 -22.88 -12.05 2.14
C SER A 186 -22.65 -10.86 1.22
N PHE A 187 -23.66 -10.51 0.44
CA PHE A 187 -23.62 -9.28 -0.37
C PHE A 187 -23.61 -8.01 0.49
N GLU A 188 -24.32 -8.02 1.63
CA GLU A 188 -24.28 -6.95 2.63
C GLU A 188 -22.85 -6.79 3.19
N GLY A 189 -22.11 -7.90 3.37
CA GLY A 189 -20.70 -7.88 3.74
C GLY A 189 -19.83 -7.15 2.72
N VAL A 190 -20.10 -7.37 1.42
CA VAL A 190 -19.42 -6.62 0.33
C VAL A 190 -19.71 -5.13 0.41
N ILE A 191 -21.01 -4.77 0.56
CA ILE A 191 -21.45 -3.36 0.68
C ILE A 191 -20.75 -2.70 1.87
N LYS A 192 -20.78 -3.33 3.04
CA LYS A 192 -20.17 -2.82 4.27
C LYS A 192 -18.67 -2.61 4.10
N THR A 193 -17.96 -3.62 3.58
CA THR A 193 -16.50 -3.54 3.41
C THR A 193 -16.10 -2.46 2.42
N LYS A 194 -16.76 -2.36 1.25
CA LYS A 194 -16.44 -1.26 0.30
C LYS A 194 -16.83 0.09 0.89
N GLY A 195 -17.91 0.16 1.68
CA GLY A 195 -18.35 1.34 2.41
C GLY A 195 -17.33 1.88 3.43
N GLU A 196 -16.41 1.04 3.94
CA GLU A 196 -15.34 1.45 4.89
C GLU A 196 -14.51 2.61 4.34
N LEU A 197 -14.32 2.70 3.01
CA LEU A 197 -13.67 3.87 2.37
C LEU A 197 -14.47 5.15 2.64
N TYR A 198 -15.79 5.13 2.42
CA TYR A 198 -16.61 6.32 2.62
C TYR A 198 -16.81 6.66 4.10
N ASP A 199 -16.79 5.66 4.99
CA ASP A 199 -16.80 5.88 6.43
C ASP A 199 -15.51 6.59 6.89
N TYR A 200 -14.36 6.17 6.35
CA TYR A 200 -13.10 6.87 6.55
C TYR A 200 -13.20 8.32 6.05
N MET A 201 -13.65 8.55 4.81
CA MET A 201 -13.79 9.89 4.23
C MET A 201 -14.70 10.80 5.05
N ARG A 202 -15.84 10.29 5.57
CA ARG A 202 -16.73 11.07 6.44
C ARG A 202 -16.05 11.46 7.75
N ARG A 203 -15.32 10.52 8.37
CA ARG A 203 -14.60 10.75 9.63
C ARG A 203 -13.51 11.81 9.47
N THR A 204 -12.77 11.79 8.37
CA THR A 204 -11.63 12.68 8.10
C THR A 204 -12.02 13.96 7.36
N LYS A 205 -13.29 14.14 7.01
CA LYS A 205 -13.81 15.23 6.16
C LYS A 205 -13.17 15.25 4.77
N GLY A 206 -12.75 14.09 4.27
CA GLY A 206 -12.26 13.91 2.91
C GLY A 206 -13.39 14.01 1.88
N LYS A 207 -13.04 14.06 0.61
CA LYS A 207 -14.00 14.23 -0.49
C LYS A 207 -14.43 12.87 -1.04
N ILE A 208 -15.74 12.66 -1.13
CA ILE A 208 -16.34 11.46 -1.72
C ILE A 208 -16.71 11.76 -3.16
N CYS A 209 -16.21 10.95 -4.08
CA CYS A 209 -16.63 10.95 -5.48
C CYS A 209 -17.71 9.88 -5.67
N LEU A 210 -18.94 10.32 -6.02
CA LEU A 210 -20.05 9.43 -6.33
C LEU A 210 -20.11 9.22 -7.84
N LEU A 211 -20.05 7.95 -8.25
CA LEU A 211 -20.34 7.59 -9.64
C LEU A 211 -21.87 7.47 -9.77
N TYR A 212 -22.48 8.43 -10.44
CA TYR A 212 -23.87 8.31 -10.84
C TYR A 212 -23.94 7.40 -12.06
N THR A 213 -24.53 6.22 -11.89
CA THR A 213 -24.98 5.42 -13.02
C THR A 213 -26.30 6.02 -13.52
N SER A 214 -26.25 7.01 -14.39
CA SER A 214 -27.41 7.28 -15.24
C SER A 214 -27.54 6.10 -16.20
N PRO A 215 -28.72 5.50 -16.36
CA PRO A 215 -28.93 4.52 -17.42
C PRO A 215 -28.48 5.15 -18.75
N SER A 216 -27.59 4.46 -19.44
CA SER A 216 -27.17 4.88 -20.78
C SER A 216 -28.42 4.90 -21.67
N PRO A 217 -28.59 5.88 -22.59
CA PRO A 217 -29.65 5.82 -23.59
C PRO A 217 -29.58 4.58 -24.48
N ARG A 218 -28.57 3.73 -24.31
CA ARG A 218 -28.36 2.47 -25.02
C ARG A 218 -28.67 1.22 -24.19
N ASP A 219 -29.01 1.38 -22.91
CA ASP A 219 -29.48 0.33 -22.01
C ASP A 219 -31.02 0.34 -22.03
#